data_5d18bd4177086ced8eb2b72024357a50
#
_entry.id   5d18bd4177086ced8eb2b72024357a50
#
_cell.length_a   1.000
_cell.length_b   1.000
_cell.length_c   1.000
_cell.angle_alpha   90.00
_cell.angle_beta   90.00
_cell.angle_gamma   90.00
#
_symmetry.space_group_name_H-M   'P 1'
#
loop_
_entity.id
_entity.type
_entity.pdbx_description
1 polymer ?
#
loop_
_entity_poly.entity_id
_entity_poly.type
_entity_poly.pdbx_seq_one_letter_code
_entity_poly.pdbx_strand_id
1 'polypeptide(L)'
;MFALENLKEDKRMKKWMYDCVLETPATAEAMFKNKDALVGKLVDLFLAKDYKKIVMVASGSSYNIANCSKYAIQNYLGVKVDLINSVTYAKYDYKFHENALVICMSQSGKSTNTIEAVIKAKECGNDVVAISMVPDSPITRYCDTVLEYGSYGPGDDVFVCRGVPTSTLYFILFALEAGVKKGAYPKDSYKKRMKEIEMIIHEMPRIREAIDQWYNANKEELWSMK
;
A
#
# COMPACT_ATOMS: atom_id res chain seq x y z
N MET A 1 24.24 23.55 13.14
CA MET A 1 23.94 24.55 12.11
C MET A 1 24.88 24.48 10.89
N PHE A 2 25.75 23.45 10.79
CA PHE A 2 26.81 23.36 9.77
C PHE A 2 26.56 22.35 8.63
N ALA A 3 25.42 21.66 8.62
CA ALA A 3 25.17 20.57 7.65
C ALA A 3 24.13 20.90 6.57
N LEU A 4 23.40 22.00 6.65
CA LEU A 4 22.30 22.30 5.73
C LEU A 4 22.67 23.24 4.55
N GLU A 5 23.79 23.96 4.66
CA GLU A 5 24.18 24.91 3.58
C GLU A 5 24.92 24.26 2.42
N ASN A 6 25.58 23.10 2.63
CA ASN A 6 26.35 22.42 1.58
C ASN A 6 25.52 21.42 0.74
N LEU A 7 24.21 21.30 0.97
CA LEU A 7 23.33 20.37 0.25
C LEU A 7 22.61 21.00 -0.94
N LYS A 8 22.88 22.28 -1.25
CA LYS A 8 22.16 23.02 -2.31
C LYS A 8 22.71 22.81 -3.73
N GLU A 9 23.77 22.05 -3.93
CA GLU A 9 24.43 21.96 -5.26
C GLU A 9 24.41 20.58 -5.95
N ASP A 10 23.82 19.54 -5.39
CA ASP A 10 23.67 18.30 -6.15
C ASP A 10 22.34 18.34 -6.96
N LYS A 11 22.46 18.53 -8.29
CA LYS A 11 21.36 18.62 -9.26
C LYS A 11 20.46 17.36 -9.34
N ARG A 12 20.68 16.35 -8.51
CA ARG A 12 19.78 15.25 -8.19
C ARG A 12 19.35 15.37 -6.74
N MET A 13 18.50 16.35 -6.44
CA MET A 13 17.93 16.48 -5.10
C MET A 13 17.21 15.18 -4.72
N LYS A 14 17.84 14.35 -3.90
CA LYS A 14 17.16 13.24 -3.23
C LYS A 14 16.03 13.85 -2.41
N LYS A 15 14.81 13.45 -2.67
CA LYS A 15 13.66 13.84 -1.86
C LYS A 15 13.91 13.43 -0.42
N TRP A 16 13.86 14.38 0.48
CA TRP A 16 13.92 14.11 1.90
C TRP A 16 12.61 13.49 2.38
N MET A 17 12.66 12.74 3.47
CA MET A 17 11.48 12.14 4.08
C MET A 17 10.35 13.16 4.30
N TYR A 18 10.70 14.35 4.72
CA TYR A 18 9.73 15.43 4.97
C TYR A 18 9.04 15.91 3.69
N ASP A 19 9.75 16.00 2.57
CA ASP A 19 9.15 16.34 1.27
C ASP A 19 8.09 15.30 0.88
N CYS A 20 8.36 14.03 1.11
CA CYS A 20 7.40 12.95 0.90
C CYS A 20 6.16 13.10 1.79
N VAL A 21 6.33 13.55 3.05
CA VAL A 21 5.21 13.84 3.95
C VAL A 21 4.39 15.01 3.43
N LEU A 22 5.04 16.08 2.94
CA LEU A 22 4.36 17.26 2.37
C LEU A 22 3.53 16.93 1.13
N GLU A 23 3.98 16.00 0.31
CA GLU A 23 3.29 15.59 -0.93
C GLU A 23 2.15 14.57 -0.69
N THR A 24 2.12 13.92 0.47
CA THR A 24 1.15 12.86 0.76
C THR A 24 -0.31 13.30 0.58
N PRO A 25 -0.76 14.47 1.06
CA PRO A 25 -2.14 14.91 0.88
C PRO A 25 -2.54 15.05 -0.60
N ALA A 26 -1.70 15.70 -1.40
CA ALA A 26 -1.98 15.88 -2.83
C ALA A 26 -2.00 14.55 -3.59
N THR A 27 -1.10 13.64 -3.23
CA THR A 27 -1.07 12.28 -3.80
C THR A 27 -2.34 11.50 -3.42
N ALA A 28 -2.75 11.54 -2.16
CA ALA A 28 -3.97 10.88 -1.68
C ALA A 28 -5.22 11.43 -2.36
N GLU A 29 -5.29 12.75 -2.55
CA GLU A 29 -6.39 13.41 -3.26
C GLU A 29 -6.47 12.96 -4.74
N ALA A 30 -5.32 12.91 -5.43
CA ALA A 30 -5.26 12.44 -6.81
C ALA A 30 -5.69 10.96 -6.91
N MET A 31 -5.27 10.10 -5.98
CA MET A 31 -5.70 8.70 -5.92
C MET A 31 -7.20 8.58 -5.68
N PHE A 32 -7.75 9.36 -4.77
CA PHE A 32 -9.17 9.35 -4.46
C PHE A 32 -10.03 9.79 -5.65
N LYS A 33 -9.64 10.86 -6.35
CA LYS A 33 -10.31 11.35 -7.56
C LYS A 33 -10.27 10.33 -8.71
N ASN A 34 -9.19 9.57 -8.83
CA ASN A 34 -9.00 8.59 -9.90
C ASN A 34 -9.18 7.13 -9.43
N LYS A 35 -9.88 6.91 -8.32
CA LYS A 35 -9.99 5.60 -7.67
C LYS A 35 -10.46 4.48 -8.59
N ASP A 36 -11.42 4.76 -9.48
CA ASP A 36 -12.01 3.74 -10.36
C ASP A 36 -10.98 3.17 -11.34
N ALA A 37 -10.13 4.03 -11.91
CA ALA A 37 -9.03 3.59 -12.76
C ALA A 37 -7.92 2.92 -11.94
N LEU A 38 -7.64 3.46 -10.74
CA LEU A 38 -6.56 3.01 -9.87
C LEU A 38 -6.77 1.58 -9.37
N VAL A 39 -7.94 1.28 -8.82
CA VAL A 39 -8.21 -0.03 -8.21
C VAL A 39 -9.02 -0.97 -9.11
N GLY A 40 -9.53 -0.47 -10.26
CA GLY A 40 -10.47 -1.20 -11.11
C GLY A 40 -9.97 -2.58 -11.51
N LYS A 41 -8.71 -2.69 -11.95
CA LYS A 41 -8.13 -3.98 -12.35
C LYS A 41 -8.09 -5.00 -11.20
N LEU A 42 -7.76 -4.57 -9.98
CA LEU A 42 -7.77 -5.47 -8.82
C LEU A 42 -9.20 -5.85 -8.42
N VAL A 43 -10.13 -4.91 -8.54
CA VAL A 43 -11.56 -5.16 -8.31
C VAL A 43 -12.08 -6.21 -9.30
N ASP A 44 -11.81 -6.05 -10.58
CA ASP A 44 -12.27 -6.96 -11.62
C ASP A 44 -11.68 -8.37 -11.44
N LEU A 45 -10.40 -8.47 -11.11
CA LEU A 45 -9.75 -9.74 -10.78
C LEU A 45 -10.39 -10.42 -9.57
N PHE A 46 -10.65 -9.67 -8.52
CA PHE A 46 -11.30 -10.22 -7.33
C PHE A 46 -12.74 -10.68 -7.60
N LEU A 47 -13.48 -9.97 -8.44
CA LEU A 47 -14.86 -10.30 -8.79
C LEU A 47 -14.97 -11.40 -9.85
N ALA A 48 -13.91 -11.71 -10.58
CA ALA A 48 -13.89 -12.75 -11.61
C ALA A 48 -14.13 -14.16 -11.05
N LYS A 49 -13.83 -14.38 -9.76
CA LYS A 49 -14.02 -15.64 -9.05
C LYS A 49 -14.61 -15.40 -7.65
N ASP A 50 -15.28 -16.40 -7.08
CA ASP A 50 -15.80 -16.31 -5.71
C ASP A 50 -14.73 -16.68 -4.67
N TYR A 51 -13.70 -15.83 -4.55
CA TYR A 51 -12.66 -16.03 -3.54
C TYR A 51 -13.26 -15.94 -2.14
N LYS A 52 -12.96 -16.93 -1.31
CA LYS A 52 -13.29 -16.96 0.11
C LYS A 52 -12.13 -16.48 0.99
N LYS A 53 -10.95 -16.38 0.40
CA LYS A 53 -9.71 -16.01 1.08
C LYS A 53 -8.81 -15.17 0.19
N ILE A 54 -8.23 -14.15 0.79
CA ILE A 54 -7.10 -13.39 0.23
C ILE A 54 -5.88 -13.69 1.11
N VAL A 55 -4.73 -13.94 0.49
CA VAL A 55 -3.45 -14.05 1.18
C VAL A 55 -2.57 -12.88 0.77
N MET A 56 -2.28 -12.00 1.70
CA MET A 56 -1.37 -10.88 1.49
C MET A 56 0.04 -11.30 1.89
N VAL A 57 0.98 -11.23 0.95
CA VAL A 57 2.37 -11.65 1.16
C VAL A 57 3.29 -10.46 0.96
N ALA A 58 4.04 -10.11 1.99
CA ALA A 58 4.90 -8.94 1.98
C ALA A 58 6.04 -9.02 3.00
N SER A 59 6.99 -8.10 2.92
CA SER A 59 8.05 -7.92 3.93
C SER A 59 8.26 -6.43 4.22
N GLY A 60 8.85 -6.10 5.38
CA GLY A 60 9.19 -4.75 5.76
C GLY A 60 7.98 -3.80 5.79
N SER A 61 8.14 -2.61 5.23
CA SER A 61 7.06 -1.60 5.18
C SER A 61 5.84 -2.08 4.39
N SER A 62 6.02 -2.88 3.34
CA SER A 62 4.89 -3.49 2.61
C SER A 62 4.07 -4.43 3.49
N TYR A 63 4.71 -5.15 4.42
CA TYR A 63 4.00 -5.97 5.42
C TYR A 63 3.18 -5.10 6.37
N ASN A 64 3.73 -3.97 6.83
CA ASN A 64 3.01 -3.03 7.69
C ASN A 64 1.81 -2.42 6.97
N ILE A 65 1.94 -2.07 5.69
CA ILE A 65 0.84 -1.59 4.85
C ILE A 65 -0.29 -2.64 4.78
N ALA A 66 0.08 -3.89 4.47
CA ALA A 66 -0.87 -4.99 4.42
C ALA A 66 -1.58 -5.20 5.76
N ASN A 67 -0.84 -5.08 6.88
CA ASN A 67 -1.40 -5.19 8.23
C ASN A 67 -2.39 -4.05 8.55
N CYS A 68 -2.09 -2.82 8.17
CA CYS A 68 -3.01 -1.69 8.32
C CYS A 68 -4.29 -1.87 7.50
N SER A 69 -4.19 -2.53 6.34
CA SER A 69 -5.31 -2.69 5.40
C SER A 69 -6.14 -3.96 5.64
N LYS A 70 -5.57 -4.97 6.28
CA LYS A 70 -6.14 -6.32 6.44
C LYS A 70 -7.60 -6.31 6.91
N TYR A 71 -7.88 -5.61 7.99
CA TYR A 71 -9.22 -5.61 8.59
C TYR A 71 -10.24 -4.86 7.74
N ALA A 72 -9.83 -3.79 7.03
CA ALA A 72 -10.69 -3.10 6.08
C ALA A 72 -11.07 -4.04 4.92
N ILE A 73 -10.10 -4.74 4.34
CA ILE A 73 -10.32 -5.72 3.27
C ILE A 73 -11.26 -6.82 3.76
N GLN A 74 -10.98 -7.41 4.92
CA GLN A 74 -11.79 -8.47 5.49
C GLN A 74 -13.24 -8.04 5.72
N ASN A 75 -13.43 -6.87 6.34
CA ASN A 75 -14.76 -6.38 6.70
C ASN A 75 -15.59 -5.94 5.51
N TYR A 76 -14.97 -5.31 4.51
CA TYR A 76 -15.71 -4.79 3.36
C TYR A 76 -15.98 -5.86 2.30
N LEU A 77 -15.07 -6.82 2.13
CA LEU A 77 -15.24 -7.91 1.16
C LEU A 77 -15.96 -9.14 1.73
N GLY A 78 -16.07 -9.28 3.05
CA GLY A 78 -16.64 -10.46 3.69
C GLY A 78 -15.82 -11.72 3.44
N VAL A 79 -14.50 -11.62 3.33
CA VAL A 79 -13.60 -12.76 3.08
C VAL A 79 -12.51 -12.84 4.14
N LYS A 80 -11.98 -14.03 4.36
CA LYS A 80 -10.81 -14.20 5.23
C LYS A 80 -9.58 -13.57 4.60
N VAL A 81 -8.79 -12.83 5.37
CA VAL A 81 -7.51 -12.26 4.94
C VAL A 81 -6.40 -12.79 5.83
N ASP A 82 -5.51 -13.57 5.25
CA ASP A 82 -4.28 -13.99 5.90
C ASP A 82 -3.14 -13.05 5.48
N LEU A 83 -2.30 -12.66 6.44
CA LEU A 83 -1.11 -11.85 6.18
C LEU A 83 0.12 -12.63 6.59
N ILE A 84 1.02 -12.86 5.65
CA ILE A 84 2.18 -13.73 5.84
C ILE A 84 3.44 -13.01 5.36
N ASN A 85 4.52 -13.13 6.13
CA ASN A 85 5.82 -12.62 5.69
C ASN A 85 6.30 -13.38 4.46
N SER A 86 6.93 -12.68 3.50
CA SER A 86 7.35 -13.26 2.22
C SER A 86 8.25 -14.49 2.38
N VAL A 87 9.18 -14.48 3.35
CA VAL A 87 10.06 -15.62 3.61
C VAL A 87 9.26 -16.80 4.18
N THR A 88 8.41 -16.53 5.16
CA THR A 88 7.56 -17.56 5.78
C THR A 88 6.67 -18.22 4.74
N TYR A 89 6.00 -17.40 3.91
CA TYR A 89 5.16 -17.91 2.85
C TYR A 89 5.96 -18.79 1.86
N ALA A 90 7.05 -18.26 1.32
CA ALA A 90 7.82 -18.95 0.28
C ALA A 90 8.49 -20.25 0.75
N LYS A 91 8.87 -20.34 2.03
CA LYS A 91 9.60 -21.51 2.56
C LYS A 91 8.71 -22.53 3.25
N TYR A 92 7.60 -22.09 3.86
CA TYR A 92 6.85 -22.96 4.77
C TYR A 92 5.36 -23.02 4.45
N ASP A 93 4.69 -21.87 4.20
CA ASP A 93 3.24 -21.79 4.24
C ASP A 93 2.54 -21.92 2.88
N TYR A 94 3.25 -21.76 1.77
CA TYR A 94 2.65 -21.71 0.42
C TYR A 94 1.70 -22.88 0.10
N LYS A 95 1.98 -24.09 0.59
CA LYS A 95 1.17 -25.29 0.38
C LYS A 95 -0.16 -25.31 1.13
N PHE A 96 -0.33 -24.44 2.13
CA PHE A 96 -1.53 -24.40 2.97
C PHE A 96 -2.54 -23.33 2.54
N HIS A 97 -2.31 -22.68 1.40
CA HIS A 97 -3.14 -21.59 0.90
C HIS A 97 -3.63 -21.86 -0.53
N GLU A 98 -4.40 -22.93 -0.67
CA GLU A 98 -5.04 -23.26 -1.94
C GLU A 98 -6.32 -22.43 -2.17
N ASN A 99 -6.69 -22.23 -3.44
CA ASN A 99 -7.91 -21.54 -3.85
C ASN A 99 -8.02 -20.10 -3.29
N ALA A 100 -6.90 -19.41 -3.17
CA ALA A 100 -6.83 -18.04 -2.69
C ALA A 100 -6.45 -17.06 -3.80
N LEU A 101 -6.86 -15.81 -3.65
CA LEU A 101 -6.20 -14.70 -4.33
C LEU A 101 -4.96 -14.30 -3.52
N VAL A 102 -3.78 -14.56 -4.07
CA VAL A 102 -2.51 -14.22 -3.42
C VAL A 102 -2.03 -12.87 -3.92
N ILE A 103 -1.94 -11.90 -3.03
CA ILE A 103 -1.46 -10.54 -3.33
C ILE A 103 -0.04 -10.38 -2.77
N CYS A 104 0.94 -10.37 -3.66
CA CYS A 104 2.36 -10.21 -3.32
C CYS A 104 2.77 -8.75 -3.45
N MET A 105 3.21 -8.12 -2.36
CA MET A 105 3.55 -6.70 -2.34
C MET A 105 5.06 -6.48 -2.26
N SER A 106 5.58 -5.72 -3.20
CA SER A 106 6.98 -5.26 -3.20
C SER A 106 7.07 -3.87 -3.80
N GLN A 107 7.34 -2.85 -3.00
CA GLN A 107 7.41 -1.46 -3.45
C GLN A 107 8.32 -1.30 -4.66
N SER A 108 9.55 -1.78 -4.57
CA SER A 108 10.54 -1.70 -5.66
C SER A 108 10.41 -2.83 -6.68
N GLY A 109 9.61 -3.85 -6.42
CA GLY A 109 9.54 -5.08 -7.22
C GLY A 109 10.85 -5.90 -7.27
N LYS A 110 11.83 -5.57 -6.41
CA LYS A 110 13.17 -6.20 -6.37
C LYS A 110 13.34 -7.20 -5.24
N SER A 111 12.38 -7.31 -4.32
CA SER A 111 12.47 -8.22 -3.17
C SER A 111 12.53 -9.67 -3.64
N THR A 112 13.68 -10.32 -3.47
CA THR A 112 13.91 -11.72 -3.86
C THR A 112 12.94 -12.66 -3.14
N ASN A 113 12.70 -12.44 -1.86
CA ASN A 113 11.76 -13.25 -1.08
C ASN A 113 10.31 -13.10 -1.57
N THR A 114 9.90 -11.89 -1.99
CA THR A 114 8.56 -11.67 -2.54
C THR A 114 8.44 -12.29 -3.94
N ILE A 115 9.49 -12.21 -4.76
CA ILE A 115 9.54 -12.89 -6.06
C ILE A 115 9.42 -14.42 -5.87
N GLU A 116 10.15 -14.99 -4.92
CA GLU A 116 10.04 -16.42 -4.61
C GLU A 116 8.62 -16.79 -4.15
N ALA A 117 7.99 -15.93 -3.33
CA ALA A 117 6.60 -16.13 -2.92
C ALA A 117 5.63 -16.15 -4.11
N VAL A 118 5.83 -15.26 -5.11
CA VAL A 118 5.05 -15.27 -6.37
C VAL A 118 5.19 -16.61 -7.08
N ILE A 119 6.42 -17.10 -7.25
CA ILE A 119 6.69 -18.37 -7.92
C ILE A 119 5.98 -19.51 -7.17
N LYS A 120 6.14 -19.59 -5.85
CA LYS A 120 5.54 -20.64 -5.03
C LYS A 120 4.01 -20.60 -5.05
N ALA A 121 3.41 -19.42 -5.03
CA ALA A 121 1.97 -19.28 -5.13
C ALA A 121 1.42 -19.77 -6.47
N LYS A 122 2.12 -19.47 -7.59
CA LYS A 122 1.77 -19.98 -8.93
C LYS A 122 1.95 -21.49 -9.04
N GLU A 123 3.03 -22.06 -8.49
CA GLU A 123 3.26 -23.52 -8.45
C GLU A 123 2.12 -24.26 -7.74
N CYS A 124 1.46 -23.64 -6.76
CA CYS A 124 0.30 -24.19 -6.07
C CYS A 124 -1.06 -23.91 -6.76
N GLY A 125 -1.03 -23.34 -7.97
CA GLY A 125 -2.23 -23.09 -8.76
C GLY A 125 -3.10 -21.95 -8.23
N ASN A 126 -2.57 -21.06 -7.38
CA ASN A 126 -3.28 -19.86 -6.93
C ASN A 126 -3.30 -18.78 -8.01
N ASP A 127 -4.33 -17.94 -7.96
CA ASP A 127 -4.32 -16.69 -8.71
C ASP A 127 -3.41 -15.69 -7.98
N VAL A 128 -2.43 -15.16 -8.70
CA VAL A 128 -1.39 -14.29 -8.11
C VAL A 128 -1.41 -12.91 -8.74
N VAL A 129 -1.41 -11.90 -7.89
CA VAL A 129 -1.26 -10.50 -8.27
C VAL A 129 -0.04 -9.93 -7.55
N ALA A 130 0.88 -9.34 -8.28
CA ALA A 130 1.96 -8.56 -7.69
C ALA A 130 1.56 -7.07 -7.66
N ILE A 131 1.89 -6.40 -6.57
CA ILE A 131 1.66 -4.96 -6.42
C ILE A 131 2.98 -4.26 -6.18
N SER A 132 3.34 -3.31 -7.06
CA SER A 132 4.61 -2.60 -7.05
C SER A 132 4.41 -1.13 -7.40
N MET A 133 5.37 -0.26 -7.05
CA MET A 133 5.45 1.13 -7.55
C MET A 133 6.20 1.21 -8.88
N VAL A 134 6.93 0.17 -9.26
CA VAL A 134 7.82 0.18 -10.42
C VAL A 134 7.31 -0.81 -11.46
N PRO A 135 6.70 -0.34 -12.56
CA PRO A 135 6.09 -1.18 -13.58
C PRO A 135 7.05 -2.21 -14.20
N ASP A 136 8.29 -1.77 -14.49
CA ASP A 136 9.31 -2.59 -15.17
C ASP A 136 10.28 -3.26 -14.19
N SER A 137 9.83 -3.56 -13.00
CA SER A 137 10.66 -4.16 -11.96
C SER A 137 10.85 -5.67 -12.16
N PRO A 138 11.87 -6.29 -11.53
CA PRO A 138 12.15 -7.73 -11.68
C PRO A 138 10.96 -8.66 -11.42
N ILE A 139 10.01 -8.29 -10.54
CA ILE A 139 8.83 -9.09 -10.21
C ILE A 139 7.93 -9.35 -11.43
N THR A 140 7.94 -8.44 -12.42
CA THR A 140 7.14 -8.56 -13.65
C THR A 140 7.52 -9.76 -14.50
N ARG A 141 8.73 -10.29 -14.35
CA ARG A 141 9.19 -11.48 -15.05
C ARG A 141 8.58 -12.78 -14.51
N TYR A 142 7.98 -12.73 -13.33
CA TYR A 142 7.47 -13.90 -12.60
C TYR A 142 5.96 -13.85 -12.35
N CYS A 143 5.34 -12.69 -12.51
CA CYS A 143 3.91 -12.49 -12.29
C CYS A 143 3.25 -11.91 -13.53
N ASP A 144 2.21 -12.58 -14.03
CA ASP A 144 1.49 -12.16 -15.26
C ASP A 144 0.64 -10.91 -15.01
N THR A 145 0.24 -10.69 -13.77
CA THR A 145 -0.54 -9.53 -13.35
C THR A 145 0.24 -8.71 -12.33
N VAL A 146 0.78 -7.59 -12.78
CA VAL A 146 1.44 -6.61 -11.91
C VAL A 146 0.67 -5.31 -11.96
N LEU A 147 0.28 -4.81 -10.79
CA LEU A 147 -0.49 -3.59 -10.62
C LEU A 147 0.32 -2.54 -9.86
N GLU A 148 0.13 -1.29 -10.24
CA GLU A 148 0.66 -0.16 -9.49
C GLU A 148 -0.34 0.30 -8.43
N TYR A 149 0.14 0.68 -7.27
CA TYR A 149 -0.69 1.22 -6.20
C TYR A 149 -0.71 2.76 -6.12
N GLY A 150 -0.38 3.43 -7.22
CA GLY A 150 -0.69 4.85 -7.41
C GLY A 150 0.05 5.84 -6.52
N SER A 151 1.25 5.51 -6.06
CA SER A 151 2.11 6.51 -5.44
C SER A 151 2.71 7.40 -6.56
N TYR A 152 1.93 8.37 -7.02
CA TYR A 152 2.33 9.27 -8.10
C TYR A 152 3.56 10.09 -7.70
N GLY A 153 4.64 9.92 -8.44
CA GLY A 153 5.87 10.68 -8.31
C GLY A 153 7.07 9.92 -8.87
N PRO A 154 8.16 10.58 -9.22
CA PRO A 154 9.36 9.90 -9.65
C PRO A 154 9.79 8.88 -8.58
N GLY A 155 10.11 7.67 -8.99
CA GLY A 155 10.39 6.49 -8.15
C GLY A 155 11.64 6.57 -7.28
N ASP A 156 12.08 7.78 -6.94
CA ASP A 156 13.30 8.07 -6.18
C ASP A 156 13.06 8.20 -4.67
N ASP A 157 11.90 7.77 -4.16
CA ASP A 157 11.64 7.72 -2.73
C ASP A 157 12.60 6.71 -2.07
N VAL A 158 13.71 7.18 -1.55
CA VAL A 158 14.66 6.36 -0.77
C VAL A 158 13.98 5.78 0.47
N PHE A 159 12.97 6.48 0.99
CA PHE A 159 12.18 6.07 2.14
C PHE A 159 10.69 5.95 1.79
N VAL A 160 10.00 4.98 2.36
CA VAL A 160 8.58 4.66 2.07
C VAL A 160 7.62 5.57 2.84
N CYS A 161 7.96 6.85 3.02
CA CYS A 161 7.15 7.76 3.85
C CYS A 161 5.79 8.05 3.24
N ARG A 162 5.75 8.44 1.97
CA ARG A 162 4.51 8.64 1.22
C ARG A 162 3.84 7.32 0.88
N GLY A 163 4.64 6.30 0.57
CA GLY A 163 4.15 4.99 0.13
C GLY A 163 3.28 4.27 1.17
N VAL A 164 3.55 4.42 2.48
CA VAL A 164 2.74 3.75 3.52
C VAL A 164 1.30 4.24 3.55
N PRO A 165 0.99 5.53 3.71
CA PRO A 165 -0.38 6.01 3.74
C PRO A 165 -1.10 5.84 2.39
N THR A 166 -0.42 6.06 1.27
CA THR A 166 -1.03 5.93 -0.06
C THR A 166 -1.34 4.49 -0.44
N SER A 167 -0.46 3.54 -0.13
CA SER A 167 -0.76 2.13 -0.37
C SER A 167 -1.86 1.59 0.56
N THR A 168 -1.92 2.08 1.80
CA THR A 168 -3.05 1.77 2.70
C THR A 168 -4.35 2.28 2.11
N LEU A 169 -4.38 3.52 1.60
CA LEU A 169 -5.53 4.09 0.90
C LEU A 169 -5.93 3.26 -0.33
N TYR A 170 -4.96 2.82 -1.13
CA TYR A 170 -5.21 1.93 -2.28
C TYR A 170 -6.02 0.69 -1.88
N PHE A 171 -5.61 -0.01 -0.83
CA PHE A 171 -6.31 -1.22 -0.39
C PHE A 171 -7.67 -0.93 0.23
N ILE A 172 -7.83 0.18 0.93
CA ILE A 172 -9.13 0.61 1.47
C ILE A 172 -10.09 0.92 0.31
N LEU A 173 -9.66 1.65 -0.71
CA LEU A 173 -10.44 1.95 -1.89
C LEU A 173 -10.81 0.67 -2.65
N PHE A 174 -9.84 -0.23 -2.88
CA PHE A 174 -10.10 -1.54 -3.47
C PHE A 174 -11.18 -2.30 -2.72
N ALA A 175 -11.06 -2.39 -1.40
CA ALA A 175 -11.99 -3.16 -0.58
C ALA A 175 -13.41 -2.56 -0.59
N LEU A 176 -13.53 -1.23 -0.57
CA LEU A 176 -14.81 -0.54 -0.65
C LEU A 176 -15.48 -0.73 -2.02
N GLU A 177 -14.75 -0.51 -3.11
CA GLU A 177 -15.27 -0.65 -4.47
C GLU A 177 -15.68 -2.11 -4.77
N ALA A 178 -14.83 -3.07 -4.44
CA ALA A 178 -15.15 -4.48 -4.65
C ALA A 178 -16.27 -4.95 -3.72
N GLY A 179 -16.30 -4.51 -2.47
CA GLY A 179 -17.32 -4.88 -1.50
C GLY A 179 -18.73 -4.45 -1.92
N VAL A 180 -18.86 -3.22 -2.43
CA VAL A 180 -20.15 -2.72 -2.95
C VAL A 180 -20.55 -3.47 -4.22
N LYS A 181 -19.64 -3.67 -5.17
CA LYS A 181 -19.91 -4.39 -6.41
C LYS A 181 -20.28 -5.85 -6.15
N LYS A 182 -19.65 -6.50 -5.18
CA LYS A 182 -19.98 -7.87 -4.73
C LYS A 182 -21.30 -7.93 -3.96
N GLY A 183 -21.83 -6.82 -3.48
CA GLY A 183 -22.99 -6.78 -2.58
C GLY A 183 -22.68 -7.17 -1.13
N ALA A 184 -21.38 -7.28 -0.77
CA ALA A 184 -20.93 -7.60 0.58
C ALA A 184 -20.94 -6.37 1.52
N TYR A 185 -20.91 -5.17 0.95
CA TYR A 185 -20.92 -3.92 1.70
C TYR A 185 -22.08 -3.02 1.27
N PRO A 186 -22.90 -2.48 2.22
CA PRO A 186 -24.07 -1.69 1.88
C PRO A 186 -23.72 -0.36 1.19
N LYS A 187 -24.47 0.02 0.15
CA LYS A 187 -24.24 1.26 -0.64
C LYS A 187 -24.24 2.53 0.21
N ASP A 188 -25.11 2.63 1.21
CA ASP A 188 -25.18 3.83 2.04
C ASP A 188 -23.99 3.91 3.02
N SER A 189 -23.54 2.77 3.52
CA SER A 189 -22.30 2.69 4.32
C SER A 189 -21.08 3.05 3.46
N TYR A 190 -21.04 2.62 2.22
CA TYR A 190 -19.98 3.01 1.26
C TYR A 190 -19.95 4.53 1.06
N LYS A 191 -21.11 5.17 0.76
CA LYS A 191 -21.17 6.62 0.59
C LYS A 191 -20.66 7.38 1.81
N LYS A 192 -21.01 6.88 3.01
CA LYS A 192 -20.51 7.46 4.27
C LYS A 192 -18.99 7.34 4.38
N ARG A 193 -18.43 6.14 4.10
CA ARG A 193 -16.97 5.91 4.16
C ARG A 193 -16.21 6.75 3.14
N MET A 194 -16.74 6.92 1.93
CA MET A 194 -16.11 7.76 0.91
C MET A 194 -16.02 9.22 1.38
N LYS A 195 -17.07 9.76 1.99
CA LYS A 195 -17.03 11.11 2.58
C LYS A 195 -16.04 11.23 3.75
N GLU A 196 -15.94 10.21 4.59
CA GLU A 196 -14.97 10.17 5.69
C GLU A 196 -13.52 10.14 5.16
N ILE A 197 -13.24 9.37 4.11
CA ILE A 197 -11.93 9.34 3.46
C ILE A 197 -11.58 10.70 2.87
N GLU A 198 -12.49 11.31 2.14
CA GLU A 198 -12.32 12.64 1.57
C GLU A 198 -12.01 13.68 2.66
N MET A 199 -12.78 13.67 3.74
CA MET A 199 -12.56 14.55 4.89
C MET A 199 -11.17 14.33 5.52
N ILE A 200 -10.74 13.06 5.71
CA ILE A 200 -9.42 12.74 6.24
C ILE A 200 -8.32 13.31 5.35
N ILE A 201 -8.45 13.15 4.03
CA ILE A 201 -7.46 13.68 3.07
C ILE A 201 -7.35 15.19 3.19
N HIS A 202 -8.47 15.90 3.29
CA HIS A 202 -8.50 17.36 3.47
C HIS A 202 -7.92 17.82 4.80
N GLU A 203 -8.04 17.02 5.85
CA GLU A 203 -7.51 17.32 7.19
C GLU A 203 -6.00 17.03 7.34
N MET A 204 -5.40 16.24 6.44
CA MET A 204 -3.98 15.87 6.52
C MET A 204 -3.02 17.07 6.68
N PRO A 205 -3.16 18.19 5.92
CA PRO A 205 -2.29 19.35 6.10
C PRO A 205 -2.39 19.96 7.49
N ARG A 206 -3.59 20.08 8.03
CA ARG A 206 -3.83 20.62 9.37
C ARG A 206 -3.25 19.73 10.46
N ILE A 207 -3.41 18.42 10.31
CA ILE A 207 -2.83 17.42 11.24
C ILE A 207 -1.31 17.52 11.22
N ARG A 208 -0.69 17.62 10.06
CA ARG A 208 0.75 17.81 9.92
C ARG A 208 1.22 19.08 10.61
N GLU A 209 0.56 20.21 10.39
CA GLU A 209 0.91 21.47 11.04
C GLU A 209 0.85 21.39 12.57
N ALA A 210 -0.17 20.73 13.10
CA ALA A 210 -0.28 20.50 14.53
C ALA A 210 0.87 19.61 15.07
N ILE A 211 1.28 18.60 14.31
CA ILE A 211 2.42 17.74 14.66
C ILE A 211 3.72 18.53 14.60
N ASP A 212 3.94 19.36 13.58
CA ASP A 212 5.13 20.21 13.44
C ASP A 212 5.24 21.19 14.61
N GLN A 213 4.14 21.82 15.01
CA GLN A 213 4.09 22.72 16.16
C GLN A 213 4.42 21.98 17.46
N TRP A 214 3.80 20.80 17.67
CA TRP A 214 4.07 19.97 18.84
C TRP A 214 5.54 19.52 18.88
N TYR A 215 6.08 19.04 17.75
CA TYR A 215 7.49 18.64 17.66
C TYR A 215 8.45 19.79 17.99
N ASN A 216 8.22 20.96 17.42
CA ASN A 216 9.06 22.13 17.70
C ASN A 216 9.02 22.57 19.16
N ALA A 217 7.89 22.42 19.83
CA ALA A 217 7.74 22.72 21.26
C ALA A 217 8.43 21.70 22.18
N ASN A 218 8.59 20.44 21.73
CA ASN A 218 9.08 19.36 22.58
C ASN A 218 10.41 18.73 22.10
N LYS A 219 11.01 19.23 21.02
CA LYS A 219 12.18 18.60 20.38
C LYS A 219 13.40 18.46 21.30
N GLU A 220 13.64 19.42 22.20
CA GLU A 220 14.78 19.36 23.13
C GLU A 220 14.62 18.23 24.15
N GLU A 221 13.40 18.07 24.68
CA GLU A 221 13.07 16.95 25.57
C GLU A 221 13.20 15.61 24.84
N LEU A 222 12.60 15.49 23.64
CA LEU A 222 12.66 14.28 22.81
C LEU A 222 14.11 13.86 22.49
N TRP A 223 14.98 14.82 22.20
CA TRP A 223 16.40 14.55 21.89
C TRP A 223 17.24 14.25 23.12
N SER A 224 16.79 14.61 24.31
CA SER A 224 17.44 14.26 25.58
C SER A 224 17.13 12.84 26.06
N MET A 225 16.07 12.21 25.50
CA MET A 225 15.72 10.82 25.80
C MET A 225 16.80 9.89 25.22
N LYS A 226 17.42 9.08 26.12
CA LYS A 226 18.47 8.11 25.76
C LYS A 226 17.89 6.73 25.54
#